data_a121159b3483014cb9fbcec8497979fe
#
_entry.id   a121159b3483014cb9fbcec8497979fe
#
_cell.length_a   1.000
_cell.length_b   1.000
_cell.length_c   1.000
_cell.angle_alpha   90.00
_cell.angle_beta   90.00
_cell.angle_gamma   90.00
#
_symmetry.space_group_name_H-M   'P 1'
#
loop_
_entity.id
_entity.type
_entity.pdbx_description
1 polymer ?
#
loop_
_entity_poly.entity_id
_entity_poly.type
_entity_poly.pdbx_seq_one_letter_code
_entity_poly.pdbx_strand_id
1 'polypeptide(L)'
;MMDQKTRSQEETYQIRPIGHVRRDGAEIRLEVGEPFRPALKQLDHFSHVMVFWWADRFDNAEYRSILKKADVCVRGMLQTKPPYAEEHLTGVFATRAPYRPNPIAMTTCKLLGVDEERGVVRIADIDAFDGTRVVDLKAYFPVCDRVKEAHIPEWLSGWPEWMPEDGIGLEEGEG
;
A
#
# COMPACT_ATOMS: atom_id res chain seq x y z
N MET A 1 -40.49 25.69 3.57
CA MET A 1 -39.11 25.65 4.08
C MET A 1 -38.83 24.21 4.43
N MET A 2 -38.21 23.48 3.51
CA MET A 2 -37.88 22.05 3.67
C MET A 2 -36.48 21.95 4.19
N ASP A 3 -36.33 21.43 5.38
CA ASP A 3 -35.06 21.15 6.03
C ASP A 3 -34.55 19.80 5.50
N GLN A 4 -33.78 19.82 4.41
CA GLN A 4 -33.07 18.64 3.90
C GLN A 4 -31.71 18.53 4.58
N LYS A 5 -31.67 18.07 5.82
CA LYS A 5 -30.51 17.40 6.37
C LYS A 5 -30.42 16.01 5.76
N THR A 6 -29.90 15.95 4.55
CA THR A 6 -29.40 14.69 3.98
C THR A 6 -28.17 14.30 4.78
N ARG A 7 -28.35 13.45 5.81
CA ARG A 7 -27.25 12.66 6.37
C ARG A 7 -26.71 11.83 5.20
N SER A 8 -25.55 12.18 4.70
CA SER A 8 -24.78 11.26 3.87
C SER A 8 -24.55 9.99 4.70
N GLN A 9 -25.26 8.91 4.36
CA GLN A 9 -24.92 7.61 4.88
C GLN A 9 -23.45 7.40 4.48
N GLU A 10 -22.58 7.17 5.44
CA GLU A 10 -21.21 6.75 5.17
C GLU A 10 -21.28 5.45 4.38
N GLU A 11 -21.03 5.54 3.08
CA GLU A 11 -20.97 4.37 2.22
C GLU A 11 -19.74 3.55 2.60
N THR A 12 -19.93 2.29 2.91
CA THR A 12 -18.85 1.38 3.30
C THR A 12 -18.76 0.21 2.35
N TYR A 13 -17.52 -0.24 2.10
CA TYR A 13 -17.21 -1.40 1.27
C TYR A 13 -16.56 -2.49 2.11
N GLN A 14 -16.84 -3.73 1.78
CA GLN A 14 -16.16 -4.87 2.37
C GLN A 14 -15.02 -5.33 1.47
N ILE A 15 -13.81 -5.39 2.02
CA ILE A 15 -12.62 -5.91 1.37
C ILE A 15 -12.27 -7.24 2.02
N ARG A 16 -11.90 -8.23 1.21
CA ARG A 16 -11.44 -9.54 1.68
C ARG A 16 -9.96 -9.68 1.40
N PRO A 17 -9.13 -10.03 2.39
CA PRO A 17 -7.74 -10.35 2.13
C PRO A 17 -7.65 -11.61 1.27
N ILE A 18 -6.78 -11.57 0.27
CA ILE A 18 -6.50 -12.71 -0.61
C ILE A 18 -5.32 -13.56 -0.12
N GLY A 19 -4.53 -13.02 0.82
CA GLY A 19 -3.34 -13.67 1.35
C GLY A 19 -2.62 -12.81 2.36
N HIS A 20 -1.37 -13.19 2.65
CA HIS A 20 -0.52 -12.50 3.62
C HIS A 20 0.91 -12.39 3.10
N VAL A 21 1.61 -11.34 3.53
CA VAL A 21 3.06 -11.21 3.39
C VAL A 21 3.72 -12.16 4.37
N ARG A 22 4.80 -12.83 3.94
CA ARG A 22 5.69 -13.62 4.78
C ARG A 22 7.13 -13.20 4.58
N ARG A 23 7.80 -12.96 5.70
CA ARG A 23 9.22 -12.66 5.76
C ARG A 23 9.92 -13.76 6.54
N ASP A 24 10.92 -14.38 5.93
CA ASP A 24 11.74 -15.43 6.53
C ASP A 24 13.22 -15.13 6.24
N GLY A 25 13.84 -14.39 7.14
CA GLY A 25 15.14 -13.79 6.89
C GLY A 25 15.10 -12.86 5.67
N ALA A 26 15.94 -13.11 4.69
CA ALA A 26 16.01 -12.35 3.45
C ALA A 26 14.93 -12.78 2.41
N GLU A 27 14.22 -13.88 2.64
CA GLU A 27 13.18 -14.32 1.72
C GLU A 27 11.86 -13.61 2.01
N ILE A 28 11.28 -12.99 0.97
CA ILE A 28 9.98 -12.34 1.04
C ILE A 28 9.05 -13.01 0.04
N ARG A 29 7.89 -13.43 0.53
CA ARG A 29 6.85 -14.05 -0.29
C ARG A 29 5.45 -13.61 0.12
N LEU A 30 4.53 -13.73 -0.81
CA LEU A 30 3.10 -13.60 -0.56
C LEU A 30 2.51 -15.01 -0.57
N GLU A 31 1.75 -15.34 0.47
CA GLU A 31 1.00 -16.61 0.57
C GLU A 31 -0.46 -16.31 0.22
N VAL A 32 -0.86 -16.71 -0.98
CA VAL A 32 -2.21 -16.54 -1.51
C VAL A 32 -3.11 -17.69 -1.08
N GLY A 33 -4.25 -17.36 -0.50
CA GLY A 33 -5.23 -18.33 -0.03
C GLY A 33 -5.76 -19.22 -1.15
N GLU A 34 -6.05 -20.50 -0.82
CA GLU A 34 -6.47 -21.52 -1.78
C GLU A 34 -7.56 -21.09 -2.77
N PRO A 35 -8.64 -20.40 -2.37
CA PRO A 35 -9.69 -19.97 -3.30
C PRO A 35 -9.22 -18.98 -4.37
N PHE A 36 -8.10 -18.30 -4.14
CA PHE A 36 -7.57 -17.25 -5.02
C PHE A 36 -6.38 -17.71 -5.87
N ARG A 37 -5.81 -18.90 -5.62
CA ARG A 37 -4.66 -19.44 -6.36
C ARG A 37 -4.84 -19.48 -7.87
N PRO A 38 -6.01 -19.83 -8.41
CA PRO A 38 -6.23 -19.81 -9.86
C PRO A 38 -6.03 -18.44 -10.52
N ALA A 39 -6.13 -17.34 -9.74
CA ALA A 39 -5.88 -16.00 -10.23
C ALA A 39 -4.38 -15.68 -10.45
N LEU A 40 -3.47 -16.54 -9.99
CA LEU A 40 -2.02 -16.41 -10.20
C LEU A 40 -1.58 -16.85 -11.61
N LYS A 41 -2.47 -17.50 -12.35
CA LYS A 41 -2.15 -18.04 -13.67
C LYS A 41 -1.55 -16.97 -14.59
N GLN A 42 -0.37 -17.27 -15.16
CA GLN A 42 0.39 -16.39 -16.05
C GLN A 42 1.06 -15.18 -15.38
N LEU A 43 0.97 -15.03 -14.07
CA LEU A 43 1.64 -13.93 -13.37
C LEU A 43 3.17 -14.05 -13.46
N ASP A 44 3.70 -15.26 -13.53
CA ASP A 44 5.12 -15.59 -13.67
C ASP A 44 5.76 -15.06 -14.99
N HIS A 45 4.94 -14.68 -15.97
CA HIS A 45 5.41 -14.07 -17.21
C HIS A 45 5.71 -12.56 -17.08
N PHE A 46 5.39 -11.96 -15.96
CA PHE A 46 5.64 -10.55 -15.70
C PHE A 46 6.90 -10.36 -14.84
N SER A 47 7.62 -9.28 -15.09
CA SER A 47 8.81 -8.95 -14.29
C SER A 47 8.47 -8.31 -12.95
N HIS A 48 7.31 -7.65 -12.84
CA HIS A 48 6.87 -6.94 -11.65
C HIS A 48 5.38 -7.14 -11.39
N VAL A 49 5.03 -7.02 -10.13
CA VAL A 49 3.65 -7.06 -9.63
C VAL A 49 3.40 -5.89 -8.69
N MET A 50 2.24 -5.25 -8.82
CA MET A 50 1.76 -4.30 -7.83
C MET A 50 0.99 -5.05 -6.76
N VAL A 51 1.47 -4.96 -5.54
CA VAL A 51 0.87 -5.57 -4.35
C VAL A 51 0.08 -4.52 -3.61
N PHE A 52 -1.22 -4.73 -3.46
CA PHE A 52 -2.09 -3.92 -2.63
C PHE A 52 -2.26 -4.62 -1.28
N TRP A 53 -1.96 -3.90 -0.21
CA TRP A 53 -1.96 -4.48 1.12
C TRP A 53 -2.57 -3.53 2.16
N TRP A 54 -2.99 -4.08 3.27
CA TRP A 54 -3.65 -3.34 4.33
C TRP A 54 -2.65 -2.95 5.41
N ALA A 55 -2.51 -1.67 5.69
CA ALA A 55 -1.58 -1.19 6.73
C ALA A 55 -2.16 -1.42 8.14
N ASP A 56 -2.20 -2.68 8.56
CA ASP A 56 -2.86 -3.16 9.78
C ASP A 56 -2.45 -2.43 11.04
N ARG A 57 -1.17 -2.11 11.17
CA ARG A 57 -0.63 -1.44 12.38
C ARG A 57 -1.23 -0.05 12.58
N PHE A 58 -1.72 0.57 11.50
CA PHE A 58 -2.32 1.90 11.50
C PHE A 58 -3.85 1.87 11.42
N ASP A 59 -4.45 0.68 11.38
CA ASP A 59 -5.90 0.49 11.39
C ASP A 59 -6.39 0.09 12.79
N ASN A 60 -6.32 1.01 13.72
CA ASN A 60 -6.73 0.78 15.10
C ASN A 60 -7.65 1.90 15.61
N ALA A 61 -8.20 1.71 16.81
CA ALA A 61 -9.16 2.63 17.40
C ALA A 61 -8.60 4.04 17.62
N GLU A 62 -7.31 4.17 17.88
CA GLU A 62 -6.64 5.45 18.09
C GLU A 62 -6.64 6.27 16.79
N TYR A 63 -6.12 5.71 15.70
CA TYR A 63 -6.09 6.37 14.40
C TYR A 63 -7.50 6.63 13.84
N ARG A 64 -8.42 5.67 14.00
CA ARG A 64 -9.83 5.84 13.59
C ARG A 64 -10.59 6.86 14.43
N SER A 65 -10.24 7.05 15.71
CA SER A 65 -10.86 8.05 16.57
C SER A 65 -10.56 9.48 16.14
N ILE A 66 -9.43 9.70 15.52
CA ILE A 66 -9.02 11.01 15.00
C ILE A 66 -9.97 11.45 13.86
N LEU A 67 -10.47 10.53 13.06
CA LEU A 67 -11.47 10.81 12.02
C LEU A 67 -12.85 11.21 12.59
N LYS A 68 -13.21 10.74 13.78
CA LYS A 68 -14.52 11.01 14.39
C LYS A 68 -14.60 12.36 15.10
N LYS A 69 -13.46 13.00 15.36
CA LYS A 69 -13.40 14.33 15.99
C LYS A 69 -13.26 15.41 14.92
N ALA A 70 -14.28 15.55 14.07
CA ALA A 70 -14.27 16.41 12.89
C ALA A 70 -14.01 17.91 13.17
N ASP A 71 -14.12 18.37 14.40
CA ASP A 71 -13.93 19.78 14.75
C ASP A 71 -12.55 20.14 15.28
N VAL A 72 -11.66 19.17 15.49
CA VAL A 72 -10.32 19.42 16.04
C VAL A 72 -9.25 18.64 15.26
N CYS A 73 -8.59 19.37 14.40
CA CYS A 73 -7.26 19.05 13.87
C CYS A 73 -7.01 17.56 13.56
N VAL A 74 -7.67 17.08 12.52
CA VAL A 74 -7.53 15.75 11.93
C VAL A 74 -6.13 15.56 11.31
N ARG A 75 -5.07 16.05 11.99
CA ARG A 75 -3.71 16.10 11.42
C ARG A 75 -3.11 14.74 11.15
N GLY A 76 -3.48 13.73 11.95
CA GLY A 76 -2.86 12.41 11.84
C GLY A 76 -3.30 11.60 10.62
N MET A 77 -4.54 11.77 10.12
CA MET A 77 -5.07 10.97 8.99
C MET A 77 -5.38 11.78 7.74
N LEU A 78 -5.47 13.09 7.80
CA LEU A 78 -5.71 13.96 6.65
C LEU A 78 -4.49 14.79 6.27
N GLN A 79 -3.66 15.13 7.25
CA GLN A 79 -2.44 15.90 7.05
C GLN A 79 -1.30 15.33 7.87
N THR A 80 -0.09 15.39 7.32
CA THR A 80 1.12 14.92 7.97
C THR A 80 2.31 15.79 7.60
N LYS A 81 3.34 15.70 8.43
CA LYS A 81 4.70 16.12 8.09
C LYS A 81 5.50 14.86 7.85
N PRO A 82 5.82 14.52 6.59
CA PRO A 82 6.57 13.30 6.31
C PRO A 82 7.96 13.35 6.96
N PRO A 83 8.53 12.23 7.44
CA PRO A 83 9.85 12.23 8.08
C PRO A 83 10.98 12.67 7.14
N TYR A 84 10.79 12.51 5.84
CA TYR A 84 11.72 12.98 4.81
C TYR A 84 11.48 14.44 4.37
N ALA A 85 10.51 15.14 4.96
CA ALA A 85 10.15 16.53 4.68
C ALA A 85 9.38 17.16 5.85
N GLU A 86 9.97 17.15 7.04
CA GLU A 86 9.33 17.56 8.31
C GLU A 86 8.88 19.02 8.32
N GLU A 87 9.46 19.87 7.48
CA GLU A 87 9.08 21.27 7.37
C GLU A 87 7.81 21.47 6.53
N HIS A 88 7.39 20.44 5.76
CA HIS A 88 6.25 20.53 4.86
C HIS A 88 5.01 19.85 5.43
N LEU A 89 4.04 20.65 5.90
CA LEU A 89 2.71 20.14 6.21
C LEU A 89 2.00 19.81 4.89
N THR A 90 1.69 18.53 4.68
CA THR A 90 1.07 18.07 3.44
C THR A 90 -0.17 17.22 3.69
N GLY A 91 -1.08 17.16 2.72
CA GLY A 91 -2.21 16.26 2.76
C GLY A 91 -1.78 14.81 2.58
N VAL A 92 -2.41 13.90 3.30
CA VAL A 92 -2.05 12.46 3.28
C VAL A 92 -2.15 11.87 1.86
N PHE A 93 -3.00 12.39 1.00
CA PHE A 93 -3.12 11.94 -0.39
C PHE A 93 -1.94 12.34 -1.28
N ALA A 94 -1.15 13.34 -0.85
CA ALA A 94 0.12 13.70 -1.49
C ALA A 94 1.31 12.89 -0.91
N THR A 95 1.05 11.84 -0.14
CA THR A 95 2.05 10.95 0.45
C THR A 95 1.64 9.50 0.27
N ARG A 96 2.54 8.59 0.63
CA ARG A 96 2.25 7.16 0.77
C ARG A 96 2.17 6.72 2.24
N ALA A 97 1.95 7.66 3.16
CA ALA A 97 1.80 7.37 4.58
C ALA A 97 0.70 6.32 4.84
N PRO A 98 0.94 5.36 5.74
CA PRO A 98 0.00 4.26 6.01
C PRO A 98 -1.22 4.71 6.82
N TYR A 99 -1.11 5.76 7.62
CA TYR A 99 -2.20 6.34 8.42
C TYR A 99 -3.06 7.27 7.56
N ARG A 100 -4.07 6.71 6.94
CA ARG A 100 -4.96 7.38 5.98
C ARG A 100 -6.40 6.89 6.13
N PRO A 101 -7.41 7.59 5.56
CA PRO A 101 -8.82 7.22 5.71
C PRO A 101 -9.12 5.75 5.38
N ASN A 102 -8.52 5.24 4.31
CA ASN A 102 -8.51 3.82 3.97
C ASN A 102 -7.03 3.40 3.93
N PRO A 103 -6.53 2.65 4.90
CA PRO A 103 -5.11 2.30 5.00
C PRO A 103 -4.70 1.22 3.99
N ILE A 104 -5.04 1.47 2.71
CA ILE A 104 -4.63 0.67 1.57
C ILE A 104 -3.30 1.20 1.09
N ALA A 105 -2.28 0.37 1.18
CA ALA A 105 -0.96 0.64 0.65
C ALA A 105 -0.73 -0.11 -0.67
N MET A 106 0.25 0.33 -1.43
CA MET A 106 0.64 -0.30 -2.70
C MET A 106 2.16 -0.25 -2.85
N THR A 107 2.73 -1.38 -3.18
CA THR A 107 4.15 -1.50 -3.52
C THR A 107 4.29 -2.20 -4.87
N THR A 108 5.11 -1.63 -5.77
CA THR A 108 5.51 -2.31 -7.01
C THR A 108 6.73 -3.17 -6.69
N CYS A 109 6.59 -4.47 -6.80
CA CYS A 109 7.60 -5.44 -6.41
C CYS A 109 8.19 -6.14 -7.64
N LYS A 110 9.51 -6.34 -7.68
CA LYS A 110 10.14 -7.24 -8.64
C LYS A 110 9.71 -8.67 -8.36
N LEU A 111 9.21 -9.36 -9.37
CA LEU A 111 8.75 -10.73 -9.26
C LEU A 111 9.93 -11.68 -9.41
N LEU A 112 10.13 -12.57 -8.44
CA LEU A 112 11.20 -13.57 -8.43
C LEU A 112 10.71 -14.97 -8.81
N GLY A 113 9.41 -15.22 -8.70
CA GLY A 113 8.80 -16.47 -9.10
C GLY A 113 7.40 -16.66 -8.53
N VAL A 114 6.63 -17.53 -9.17
CA VAL A 114 5.26 -17.89 -8.78
C VAL A 114 5.12 -19.41 -8.72
N ASP A 115 4.54 -19.91 -7.64
CA ASP A 115 4.09 -21.30 -7.51
C ASP A 115 2.56 -21.27 -7.38
N GLU A 116 1.87 -21.49 -8.51
CA GLU A 116 0.41 -21.43 -8.57
C GLU A 116 -0.25 -22.50 -7.69
N GLU A 117 0.34 -23.68 -7.62
CA GLU A 117 -0.26 -24.82 -6.88
C GLU A 117 -0.23 -24.56 -5.36
N ARG A 118 0.88 -24.01 -4.87
CA ARG A 118 1.06 -23.66 -3.47
C ARG A 118 0.50 -22.30 -3.12
N GLY A 119 0.25 -21.45 -4.13
CA GLY A 119 -0.19 -20.06 -3.94
C GLY A 119 0.92 -19.15 -3.43
N VAL A 120 2.17 -19.39 -3.83
CA VAL A 120 3.33 -18.63 -3.36
C VAL A 120 3.84 -17.71 -4.46
N VAL A 121 3.94 -16.43 -4.15
CA VAL A 121 4.54 -15.40 -5.02
C VAL A 121 5.78 -14.86 -4.33
N ARG A 122 6.97 -15.13 -4.87
CA ARG A 122 8.25 -14.62 -4.34
C ARG A 122 8.56 -13.28 -4.96
N ILE A 123 8.91 -12.31 -4.13
CA ILE A 123 9.20 -10.93 -4.51
C ILE A 123 10.53 -10.47 -3.92
N ALA A 124 11.16 -9.47 -4.54
CA ALA A 124 12.44 -8.95 -4.06
C ALA A 124 12.29 -8.16 -2.77
N ASP A 125 11.27 -7.29 -2.71
CA ASP A 125 11.05 -6.42 -1.56
C ASP A 125 9.60 -5.94 -1.48
N ILE A 126 9.17 -5.51 -0.28
CA ILE A 126 7.88 -4.87 -0.04
C ILE A 126 7.94 -4.05 1.25
N ASP A 127 7.33 -2.87 1.25
CA ASP A 127 7.16 -2.02 2.43
C ASP A 127 5.97 -2.50 3.29
N ALA A 128 6.04 -3.75 3.75
CA ALA A 128 5.01 -4.36 4.59
C ALA A 128 5.63 -5.37 5.56
N PHE A 129 5.09 -5.46 6.75
CA PHE A 129 5.55 -6.36 7.80
C PHE A 129 5.13 -7.81 7.56
N ASP A 130 5.79 -8.76 8.24
CA ASP A 130 5.32 -10.14 8.26
C ASP A 130 3.89 -10.23 8.77
N GLY A 131 3.08 -11.08 8.14
CA GLY A 131 1.66 -11.27 8.45
C GLY A 131 0.73 -10.19 7.90
N THR A 132 1.24 -9.11 7.27
CA THR A 132 0.39 -8.07 6.65
C THR A 132 -0.55 -8.69 5.61
N ARG A 133 -1.81 -8.26 5.64
CA ARG A 133 -2.85 -8.77 4.74
C ARG A 133 -2.69 -8.20 3.35
N VAL A 134 -2.62 -9.09 2.35
CA VAL A 134 -2.66 -8.74 0.93
C VAL A 134 -4.12 -8.64 0.48
N VAL A 135 -4.46 -7.54 -0.16
CA VAL A 135 -5.83 -7.22 -0.60
C VAL A 135 -6.03 -7.55 -2.08
N ASP A 136 -5.03 -7.25 -2.91
CA ASP A 136 -5.09 -7.49 -4.35
C ASP A 136 -3.69 -7.57 -4.95
N LEU A 137 -3.58 -8.21 -6.12
CA LEU A 137 -2.39 -8.24 -6.94
C LEU A 137 -2.73 -7.78 -8.35
N LYS A 138 -1.87 -6.94 -8.94
CA LYS A 138 -1.98 -6.56 -10.34
C LYS A 138 -0.63 -6.68 -11.02
N ALA A 139 -0.59 -7.35 -12.16
CA ALA A 139 0.61 -7.35 -13.00
C ALA A 139 0.97 -5.90 -13.39
N TYR A 140 2.26 -5.59 -13.42
CA TYR A 140 2.74 -4.29 -13.87
C TYR A 140 2.74 -4.23 -15.39
N PHE A 141 1.93 -3.32 -15.94
CA PHE A 141 1.85 -3.06 -17.38
C PHE A 141 2.47 -1.70 -17.71
N PRO A 142 3.62 -1.65 -18.41
CA PRO A 142 4.26 -0.38 -18.75
C PRO A 142 3.35 0.63 -19.43
N VAL A 143 2.41 0.17 -20.25
CA VAL A 143 1.44 1.04 -20.94
C VAL A 143 0.44 1.69 -19.99
N CYS A 144 0.12 1.06 -18.88
CA CYS A 144 -0.83 1.55 -17.89
C CYS A 144 -0.16 2.30 -16.73
N ASP A 145 1.05 1.85 -16.35
CA ASP A 145 1.65 2.20 -15.07
C ASP A 145 2.83 3.15 -15.19
N ARG A 146 3.39 3.29 -16.41
CA ARG A 146 4.52 4.16 -16.67
C ARG A 146 4.06 5.48 -17.28
N VAL A 147 4.43 6.58 -16.65
CA VAL A 147 4.09 7.93 -17.09
C VAL A 147 5.35 8.65 -17.54
N LYS A 148 5.31 9.28 -18.74
CA LYS A 148 6.37 10.18 -19.20
C LYS A 148 6.24 11.52 -18.50
N GLU A 149 7.38 12.18 -18.26
CA GLU A 149 7.44 13.54 -17.70
C GLU A 149 6.68 13.68 -16.37
N ALA A 150 6.73 12.63 -15.53
CA ALA A 150 6.17 12.68 -14.19
C ALA A 150 6.91 13.73 -13.35
N HIS A 151 6.14 14.57 -12.65
CA HIS A 151 6.70 15.62 -11.79
C HIS A 151 6.45 15.30 -10.33
N ILE A 152 7.45 15.59 -9.52
CA ILE A 152 7.39 15.51 -8.05
C ILE A 152 7.66 16.91 -7.48
N PRO A 153 7.20 17.21 -6.24
CA PRO A 153 7.49 18.48 -5.60
C PRO A 153 9.00 18.70 -5.42
N GLU A 154 9.43 19.96 -5.38
CA GLU A 154 10.84 20.34 -5.23
C GLU A 154 11.48 19.74 -3.96
N TRP A 155 10.72 19.60 -2.88
CA TRP A 155 11.17 19.00 -1.62
C TRP A 155 11.43 17.47 -1.71
N LEU A 156 11.11 16.83 -2.85
CA LEU A 156 11.47 15.45 -3.20
C LEU A 156 12.53 15.36 -4.31
N SER A 157 13.12 16.46 -4.75
CA SER A 157 14.03 16.52 -5.89
C SER A 157 15.27 15.61 -5.77
N GLY A 158 15.63 15.20 -4.53
CA GLY A 158 16.72 14.26 -4.27
C GLY A 158 16.35 12.79 -4.42
N TRP A 159 15.08 12.47 -4.69
CA TRP A 159 14.65 11.08 -4.84
C TRP A 159 15.05 10.51 -6.21
N PRO A 160 15.36 9.19 -6.29
CA PRO A 160 15.68 8.55 -7.55
C PRO A 160 14.48 8.57 -8.50
N GLU A 161 14.75 8.75 -9.79
CA GLU A 161 13.72 8.71 -10.85
C GLU A 161 13.15 7.31 -11.04
N TRP A 162 13.97 6.30 -10.85
CA TRP A 162 13.61 4.89 -11.08
C TRP A 162 13.60 4.12 -9.76
N MET A 163 12.72 3.12 -9.72
CA MET A 163 12.72 2.16 -8.62
C MET A 163 14.09 1.46 -8.54
N PRO A 164 14.76 1.46 -7.38
CA PRO A 164 15.96 0.67 -7.16
C PRO A 164 15.71 -0.83 -7.42
N GLU A 165 16.75 -1.57 -7.85
CA GLU A 165 16.57 -3.00 -8.17
C GLU A 165 16.19 -3.85 -6.97
N ASP A 166 16.63 -3.46 -5.79
CA ASP A 166 16.36 -4.06 -4.47
C ASP A 166 15.09 -3.52 -3.79
N GLY A 167 14.42 -2.54 -4.44
CA GLY A 167 13.18 -1.94 -3.93
C GLY A 167 13.41 -0.73 -3.04
N ILE A 168 12.34 -0.29 -2.39
CA ILE A 168 12.30 0.80 -1.40
C ILE A 168 11.50 0.35 -0.16
N GLY A 169 11.72 -0.88 0.28
CA GLY A 169 11.01 -1.49 1.40
C GLY A 169 11.44 -0.97 2.77
N LEU A 170 11.09 -1.72 3.79
CA LEU A 170 11.48 -1.42 5.16
C LEU A 170 13.00 -1.56 5.34
N GLU A 171 13.61 -0.61 6.06
CA GLU A 171 15.01 -0.74 6.47
C GLU A 171 15.21 -1.93 7.43
N GLU A 172 16.42 -2.53 7.40
CA GLU A 172 16.76 -3.63 8.31
C GLU A 172 16.65 -3.15 9.76
N GLY A 173 15.76 -3.75 10.52
CA GLY A 173 15.51 -3.46 11.94
C GLY A 173 14.13 -2.89 12.28
N GLU A 174 13.29 -2.58 11.30
CA GLU A 174 11.92 -2.10 11.51
C GLU A 174 10.85 -3.22 11.57
N GLY A 175 11.26 -4.46 11.64
CA GLY A 175 10.40 -5.66 11.68
C GLY A 175 9.84 -6.03 13.05
#